data_ee7d9c20eb9456d1ad5b2a38513a95b0
#
_entry.id   ee7d9c20eb9456d1ad5b2a38513a95b0
#
_cell.length_a   1.000
_cell.length_b   1.000
_cell.length_c   1.000
_cell.angle_alpha   90.00
_cell.angle_beta   90.00
_cell.angle_gamma   90.00
#
_symmetry.space_group_name_H-M   'P 1'
#
loop_
_entity.id
_entity.type
_entity.pdbx_description
1 polymer ?
#
loop_
_entity_poly.entity_id
_entity_poly.type
_entity_poly.pdbx_seq_one_letter_code
_entity_poly.pdbx_strand_id
1 'polypeptide(L)'
;SPQVLGFLVASAVYRDGLSAVFAFAGVIAATSYGMDTTEIIIFGLAANFAAALGAWVFGLVDDRVGPRFVILASLATMVVFGGLILAISATAMFWIGGLGISSLVGPVQSASRTLLTRVIEPGEENEMFGLYNTVGRAASWIAPGLIGIFTALLSTRLGLLGIVLTLLGGLILFWFVRIEGVTHNRSRVTSAA
;
A
#
# COMPACT_ATOMS: atom_id res chain seq x y z
N SER A 1 20.42 10.64 -2.06
CA SER A 1 21.15 9.40 -2.37
C SER A 1 20.35 8.51 -3.29
N PRO A 2 20.96 7.62 -4.11
CA PRO A 2 20.23 6.70 -5.01
C PRO A 2 19.23 5.80 -4.28
N GLN A 3 19.51 5.47 -3.04
CA GLN A 3 18.64 4.64 -2.19
C GLN A 3 17.34 5.36 -1.81
N VAL A 4 17.42 6.65 -1.50
CA VAL A 4 16.24 7.49 -1.20
C VAL A 4 15.38 7.63 -2.46
N LEU A 5 16.00 7.87 -3.63
CA LEU A 5 15.27 7.94 -4.89
C LEU A 5 14.57 6.61 -5.22
N GLY A 6 15.25 5.48 -5.04
CA GLY A 6 14.64 4.16 -5.20
C GLY A 6 13.45 3.95 -4.28
N PHE A 7 13.55 4.37 -3.02
CA PHE A 7 12.45 4.33 -2.06
C PHE A 7 11.28 5.22 -2.50
N LEU A 8 11.56 6.46 -2.94
CA LEU A 8 10.53 7.38 -3.41
C LEU A 8 9.75 6.80 -4.60
N VAL A 9 10.45 6.24 -5.58
CA VAL A 9 9.82 5.61 -6.76
C VAL A 9 9.01 4.38 -6.36
N ALA A 10 9.57 3.45 -5.58
CA ALA A 10 8.87 2.27 -5.13
C ALA A 10 7.62 2.64 -4.32
N SER A 11 7.76 3.62 -3.40
CA SER A 11 6.65 4.09 -2.58
C SER A 11 5.55 4.77 -3.40
N ALA A 12 5.90 5.50 -4.44
CA ALA A 12 4.93 6.12 -5.34
C ALA A 12 4.06 5.05 -6.03
N VAL A 13 4.69 3.97 -6.53
CA VAL A 13 3.98 2.89 -7.22
C VAL A 13 3.03 2.14 -6.29
N TYR A 14 3.50 1.62 -5.15
CA TYR A 14 2.58 0.88 -4.28
C TYR A 14 1.52 1.78 -3.63
N ARG A 15 1.80 3.05 -3.32
CA ARG A 15 0.81 4.00 -2.80
C ARG A 15 -0.31 4.29 -3.80
N ASP A 16 0.00 4.33 -5.09
CA ASP A 16 -1.02 4.44 -6.14
C ASP A 16 -1.91 3.20 -6.14
N GLY A 17 -1.35 2.00 -6.04
CA GLY A 17 -2.11 0.76 -5.85
C GLY A 17 -3.01 0.79 -4.61
N LEU A 18 -2.50 1.27 -3.45
CA LEU A 18 -3.27 1.42 -2.22
C LEU A 18 -4.47 2.38 -2.39
N SER A 19 -4.25 3.50 -3.08
CA SER A 19 -5.31 4.48 -3.36
C SER A 19 -6.38 3.90 -4.27
N ALA A 20 -5.96 3.12 -5.27
CA ALA A 20 -6.86 2.47 -6.21
C ALA A 20 -7.77 1.40 -5.54
N VAL A 21 -7.30 0.74 -4.47
CA VAL A 21 -8.13 -0.19 -3.68
C VAL A 21 -9.42 0.50 -3.23
N PHE A 22 -9.33 1.67 -2.59
CA PHE A 22 -10.52 2.38 -2.12
C PHE A 22 -11.31 3.05 -3.25
N ALA A 23 -10.63 3.55 -4.28
CA ALA A 23 -11.28 4.25 -5.38
C ALA A 23 -12.15 3.32 -6.25
N PHE A 24 -11.69 2.09 -6.48
CA PHE A 24 -12.33 1.18 -7.42
C PHE A 24 -13.08 0.01 -6.77
N ALA A 25 -12.89 -0.25 -5.47
CA ALA A 25 -13.55 -1.36 -4.77
C ALA A 25 -15.07 -1.36 -4.94
N GLY A 26 -15.72 -0.19 -4.78
CA GLY A 26 -17.17 -0.06 -4.93
C GLY A 26 -17.67 -0.37 -6.33
N VAL A 27 -16.97 0.10 -7.38
CA VAL A 27 -17.34 -0.18 -8.77
C VAL A 27 -17.21 -1.67 -9.07
N ILE A 28 -16.13 -2.30 -8.63
CA ILE A 28 -15.87 -3.73 -8.83
C ILE A 28 -16.88 -4.56 -8.04
N ALA A 29 -17.20 -4.18 -6.80
CA ALA A 29 -18.23 -4.82 -5.97
C ALA A 29 -19.59 -4.83 -6.67
N ALA A 30 -20.03 -3.69 -7.19
CA ALA A 30 -21.29 -3.57 -7.90
C ALA A 30 -21.32 -4.40 -9.20
N THR A 31 -20.31 -4.21 -10.05
CA THR A 31 -20.35 -4.73 -11.43
C THR A 31 -19.93 -6.19 -11.53
N SER A 32 -19.06 -6.67 -10.64
CA SER A 32 -18.48 -8.02 -10.75
C SER A 32 -18.98 -9.00 -9.71
N TYR A 33 -19.50 -8.49 -8.58
CA TYR A 33 -20.01 -9.31 -7.48
C TYR A 33 -21.49 -9.09 -7.18
N GLY A 34 -22.17 -8.19 -7.94
CA GLY A 34 -23.62 -7.96 -7.82
C GLY A 34 -24.04 -7.34 -6.48
N MET A 35 -23.14 -6.69 -5.77
CA MET A 35 -23.44 -6.04 -4.50
C MET A 35 -24.33 -4.82 -4.73
N ASP A 36 -25.35 -4.66 -3.90
CA ASP A 36 -26.21 -3.50 -3.94
C ASP A 36 -25.56 -2.27 -3.28
N THR A 37 -26.18 -1.10 -3.44
CA THR A 37 -25.62 0.16 -2.89
C THR A 37 -25.45 0.11 -1.37
N THR A 38 -26.36 -0.56 -0.66
CA THR A 38 -26.30 -0.68 0.81
C THR A 38 -25.13 -1.55 1.22
N GLU A 39 -24.95 -2.70 0.56
CA GLU A 39 -23.80 -3.58 0.79
C GLU A 39 -22.47 -2.89 0.53
N ILE A 40 -22.38 -2.09 -0.55
CA ILE A 40 -21.16 -1.32 -0.88
C ILE A 40 -20.85 -0.28 0.19
N ILE A 41 -21.87 0.43 0.71
CA ILE A 41 -21.69 1.40 1.79
C ILE A 41 -21.20 0.70 3.06
N ILE A 42 -21.84 -0.42 3.43
CA ILE A 42 -21.45 -1.20 4.61
C ILE A 42 -20.02 -1.72 4.45
N PHE A 43 -19.69 -2.26 3.27
CA PHE A 43 -18.32 -2.69 2.96
C PHE A 43 -17.32 -1.53 3.09
N GLY A 44 -17.63 -0.36 2.55
CA GLY A 44 -16.76 0.82 2.64
C GLY A 44 -16.52 1.27 4.09
N LEU A 45 -17.56 1.27 4.92
CA LEU A 45 -17.43 1.56 6.35
C LEU A 45 -16.56 0.50 7.07
N ALA A 46 -16.84 -0.78 6.81
CA ALA A 46 -16.06 -1.89 7.37
C ALA A 46 -14.59 -1.85 6.92
N ALA A 47 -14.32 -1.51 5.65
CA ALA A 47 -12.98 -1.38 5.10
C ALA A 47 -12.19 -0.24 5.77
N ASN A 48 -12.82 0.91 6.00
CA ASN A 48 -12.19 2.02 6.73
C ASN A 48 -11.89 1.66 8.19
N PHE A 49 -12.84 0.97 8.86
CA PHE A 49 -12.63 0.48 10.22
C PHE A 49 -11.51 -0.56 10.29
N ALA A 50 -11.46 -1.49 9.34
CA ALA A 50 -10.38 -2.48 9.22
C ALA A 50 -9.02 -1.80 9.00
N ALA A 51 -8.96 -0.75 8.16
CA ALA A 51 -7.74 0.02 7.93
C ALA A 51 -7.25 0.72 9.21
N ALA A 52 -8.16 1.30 9.99
CA ALA A 52 -7.83 1.94 11.26
C ALA A 52 -7.32 0.93 12.30
N LEU A 53 -8.01 -0.20 12.46
CA LEU A 53 -7.57 -1.30 13.33
C LEU A 53 -6.21 -1.84 12.90
N GLY A 54 -6.02 -2.06 11.62
CA GLY A 54 -4.74 -2.51 11.06
C GLY A 54 -3.61 -1.54 11.38
N ALA A 55 -3.82 -0.25 11.17
CA ALA A 55 -2.82 0.77 11.50
C ALA A 55 -2.44 0.76 12.98
N TRP A 56 -3.43 0.59 13.87
CA TRP A 56 -3.18 0.52 15.31
C TRP A 56 -2.40 -0.73 15.71
N VAL A 57 -2.85 -1.92 15.28
CA VAL A 57 -2.21 -3.20 15.60
C VAL A 57 -0.78 -3.27 15.05
N PHE A 58 -0.61 -2.92 13.78
CA PHE A 58 0.70 -3.00 13.12
C PHE A 58 1.64 -1.85 13.52
N GLY A 59 1.13 -0.74 14.04
CA GLY A 59 1.97 0.28 14.68
C GLY A 59 2.79 -0.31 15.83
N LEU A 60 2.19 -1.18 16.65
CA LEU A 60 2.88 -1.90 17.72
C LEU A 60 3.90 -2.95 17.20
N VAL A 61 3.63 -3.49 16.00
CA VAL A 61 4.53 -4.46 15.35
C VAL A 61 5.71 -3.75 14.69
N ASP A 62 5.49 -2.57 14.08
CA ASP A 62 6.53 -1.75 13.45
C ASP A 62 7.67 -1.40 14.42
N ASP A 63 7.33 -1.10 15.66
CA ASP A 63 8.31 -0.81 16.71
C ASP A 63 9.25 -1.98 17.02
N ARG A 64 8.80 -3.23 16.77
CA ARG A 64 9.56 -4.45 17.06
C ARG A 64 10.35 -4.99 15.88
N VAL A 65 9.72 -5.03 14.70
CA VAL A 65 10.29 -5.70 13.50
C VAL A 65 10.83 -4.71 12.47
N GLY A 66 10.48 -3.43 12.61
CA GLY A 66 10.91 -2.35 11.72
C GLY A 66 10.02 -2.14 10.49
N PRO A 67 9.99 -0.90 9.96
CA PRO A 67 9.04 -0.48 8.93
C PRO A 67 9.25 -1.20 7.61
N ARG A 68 10.48 -1.57 7.26
CA ARG A 68 10.77 -2.31 6.03
C ARG A 68 10.06 -3.65 5.97
N PHE A 69 10.09 -4.40 7.08
CA PHE A 69 9.44 -5.71 7.16
C PHE A 69 7.93 -5.56 7.07
N VAL A 70 7.35 -4.57 7.78
CA VAL A 70 5.90 -4.29 7.76
C VAL A 70 5.43 -3.97 6.34
N ILE A 71 6.15 -3.13 5.60
CA ILE A 71 5.80 -2.80 4.21
C ILE A 71 5.83 -4.04 3.32
N LEU A 72 6.93 -4.81 3.35
CA LEU A 72 7.08 -6.00 2.50
C LEU A 72 6.04 -7.07 2.81
N ALA A 73 5.85 -7.40 4.09
CA ALA A 73 4.89 -8.40 4.52
C ALA A 73 3.45 -8.00 4.17
N SER A 74 3.09 -6.74 4.41
CA SER A 74 1.77 -6.22 4.08
C SER A 74 1.50 -6.22 2.58
N LEU A 75 2.42 -5.71 1.76
CA LEU A 75 2.26 -5.71 0.31
C LEU A 75 2.17 -7.14 -0.27
N ALA A 76 3.01 -8.07 0.21
CA ALA A 76 2.95 -9.47 -0.20
C ALA A 76 1.59 -10.10 0.14
N THR A 77 1.08 -9.86 1.36
CA THR A 77 -0.23 -10.35 1.79
C THR A 77 -1.35 -9.73 0.97
N MET A 78 -1.28 -8.43 0.65
CA MET A 78 -2.28 -7.77 -0.21
C MET A 78 -2.30 -8.34 -1.62
N VAL A 79 -1.15 -8.65 -2.21
CA VAL A 79 -1.04 -9.31 -3.51
C VAL A 79 -1.68 -10.70 -3.47
N VAL A 80 -1.48 -11.46 -2.40
CA VAL A 80 -2.12 -12.78 -2.22
C VAL A 80 -3.64 -12.64 -2.12
N PHE A 81 -4.17 -11.75 -1.28
CA PHE A 81 -5.61 -11.50 -1.20
C PHE A 81 -6.20 -11.02 -2.53
N GLY A 82 -5.51 -10.12 -3.24
CA GLY A 82 -5.92 -9.67 -4.57
C GLY A 82 -5.99 -10.82 -5.58
N GLY A 83 -5.01 -11.70 -5.57
CA GLY A 83 -5.01 -12.94 -6.38
C GLY A 83 -6.15 -13.89 -6.03
N LEU A 84 -6.46 -14.06 -4.74
CA LEU A 84 -7.58 -14.90 -4.28
C LEU A 84 -8.94 -14.33 -4.70
N ILE A 85 -9.13 -13.01 -4.61
CA ILE A 85 -10.34 -12.33 -5.10
C ILE A 85 -10.52 -12.55 -6.61
N LEU A 86 -9.42 -12.52 -7.38
CA LEU A 86 -9.44 -12.80 -8.81
C LEU A 86 -9.75 -14.27 -9.13
N ALA A 87 -9.21 -15.19 -8.33
CA ALA A 87 -9.39 -16.63 -8.54
C ALA A 87 -10.81 -17.09 -8.16
N ILE A 88 -11.39 -16.55 -7.10
CA ILE A 88 -12.67 -16.99 -6.52
C ILE A 88 -13.74 -15.93 -6.72
N SER A 89 -14.80 -16.27 -7.50
CA SER A 89 -15.88 -15.33 -7.86
C SER A 89 -16.96 -15.17 -6.78
N ALA A 90 -16.75 -15.69 -5.57
CA ALA A 90 -17.73 -15.59 -4.50
C ALA A 90 -17.71 -14.21 -3.84
N THR A 91 -18.89 -13.60 -3.61
CA THR A 91 -19.04 -12.33 -2.89
C THR A 91 -18.41 -12.40 -1.50
N ALA A 92 -18.50 -13.55 -0.81
CA ALA A 92 -17.84 -13.78 0.46
C ALA A 92 -16.30 -13.63 0.36
N MET A 93 -15.67 -14.07 -0.75
CA MET A 93 -14.25 -13.90 -0.96
C MET A 93 -13.88 -12.43 -1.20
N PHE A 94 -14.74 -11.68 -1.88
CA PHE A 94 -14.55 -10.23 -2.01
C PHE A 94 -14.59 -9.52 -0.65
N TRP A 95 -15.52 -9.90 0.23
CA TRP A 95 -15.58 -9.38 1.61
C TRP A 95 -14.31 -9.71 2.40
N ILE A 96 -13.93 -10.97 2.47
CA ILE A 96 -12.76 -11.43 3.23
C ILE A 96 -11.48 -10.81 2.70
N GLY A 97 -11.26 -10.92 1.40
CA GLY A 97 -10.06 -10.42 0.74
C GLY A 97 -9.99 -8.90 0.75
N GLY A 98 -11.11 -8.21 0.51
CA GLY A 98 -11.20 -6.77 0.51
C GLY A 98 -10.96 -6.15 1.89
N LEU A 99 -11.55 -6.72 2.95
CA LEU A 99 -11.28 -6.31 4.33
C LEU A 99 -9.84 -6.64 4.74
N GLY A 100 -9.31 -7.80 4.32
CA GLY A 100 -7.91 -8.17 4.52
C GLY A 100 -6.94 -7.18 3.88
N ILE A 101 -7.17 -6.80 2.62
CA ILE A 101 -6.39 -5.76 1.94
C ILE A 101 -6.52 -4.43 2.67
N SER A 102 -7.75 -4.00 3.00
CA SER A 102 -8.01 -2.71 3.65
C SER A 102 -7.30 -2.60 5.00
N SER A 103 -7.27 -3.68 5.80
CA SER A 103 -6.58 -3.70 7.10
C SER A 103 -5.06 -3.47 7.00
N LEU A 104 -4.46 -3.72 5.84
CA LEU A 104 -3.03 -3.57 5.61
C LEU A 104 -2.66 -2.21 4.98
N VAL A 105 -3.63 -1.44 4.48
CA VAL A 105 -3.36 -0.12 3.89
C VAL A 105 -2.80 0.86 4.91
N GLY A 106 -3.41 0.93 6.10
CA GLY A 106 -2.95 1.78 7.21
C GLY A 106 -1.51 1.49 7.63
N PRO A 107 -1.18 0.23 7.93
CA PRO A 107 0.18 -0.21 8.25
C PRO A 107 1.23 0.19 7.21
N VAL A 108 0.97 -0.06 5.92
CA VAL A 108 1.91 0.30 4.85
C VAL A 108 2.13 1.81 4.79
N GLN A 109 1.07 2.62 4.91
CA GLN A 109 1.19 4.08 4.89
C GLN A 109 1.95 4.61 6.11
N SER A 110 1.67 4.09 7.31
CA SER A 110 2.37 4.47 8.54
C SER A 110 3.85 4.09 8.47
N ALA A 111 4.15 2.82 8.17
CA ALA A 111 5.52 2.33 8.06
C ALA A 111 6.33 3.05 6.97
N SER A 112 5.67 3.45 5.85
CA SER A 112 6.34 4.24 4.80
C SER A 112 6.79 5.62 5.29
N ARG A 113 5.95 6.29 6.10
CA ARG A 113 6.31 7.58 6.72
C ARG A 113 7.41 7.42 7.76
N THR A 114 7.31 6.39 8.60
CA THR A 114 8.36 6.05 9.58
C THR A 114 9.69 5.75 8.89
N LEU A 115 9.66 5.02 7.78
CA LEU A 115 10.87 4.73 7.01
C LEU A 115 11.46 6.00 6.40
N LEU A 116 10.61 6.87 5.84
CA LEU A 116 11.03 8.15 5.29
C LEU A 116 11.75 9.00 6.35
N THR A 117 11.19 9.16 7.55
CA THR A 117 11.84 9.95 8.63
C THR A 117 13.16 9.35 9.09
N ARG A 118 13.39 8.05 8.94
CA ARG A 118 14.65 7.39 9.31
C ARG A 118 15.78 7.59 8.29
N VAL A 119 15.45 7.93 7.04
CA VAL A 119 16.43 8.10 5.95
C VAL A 119 16.68 9.55 5.57
N ILE A 120 15.93 10.50 6.15
CA ILE A 120 16.09 11.94 5.94
C ILE A 120 17.21 12.46 6.85
N GLU A 121 18.03 13.36 6.32
CA GLU A 121 18.99 14.12 7.12
C GLU A 121 18.27 15.22 7.92
N PRO A 122 18.74 15.53 9.15
CA PRO A 122 18.13 16.58 9.96
C PRO A 122 18.15 17.94 9.22
N GLY A 123 16.98 18.55 9.09
CA GLY A 123 16.78 19.84 8.42
C GLY A 123 16.22 19.74 6.99
N GLU A 124 16.15 18.54 6.39
CA GLU A 124 15.61 18.33 5.04
C GLU A 124 14.18 17.74 5.03
N GLU A 125 13.54 17.64 6.21
CA GLU A 125 12.27 16.94 6.38
C GLU A 125 11.19 17.49 5.45
N ASN A 126 11.03 18.82 5.38
CA ASN A 126 10.00 19.46 4.58
C ASN A 126 10.17 19.23 3.08
N GLU A 127 11.41 19.29 2.60
CA GLU A 127 11.74 19.06 1.20
C GLU A 127 11.48 17.61 0.81
N MET A 128 11.93 16.66 1.64
CA MET A 128 11.78 15.24 1.39
C MET A 128 10.32 14.77 1.46
N PHE A 129 9.52 15.29 2.41
CA PHE A 129 8.08 15.03 2.41
C PHE A 129 7.37 15.66 1.21
N GLY A 130 7.83 16.83 0.76
CA GLY A 130 7.38 17.47 -0.47
C GLY A 130 7.65 16.58 -1.69
N LEU A 131 8.88 16.10 -1.83
CA LEU A 131 9.28 15.15 -2.89
C LEU A 131 8.47 13.85 -2.83
N TYR A 132 8.32 13.25 -1.66
CA TYR A 132 7.54 12.03 -1.44
C TYR A 132 6.09 12.19 -1.91
N ASN A 133 5.47 13.33 -1.62
CA ASN A 133 4.11 13.61 -2.07
C ASN A 133 4.04 13.92 -3.57
N THR A 134 5.01 14.67 -4.10
CA THR A 134 5.05 15.03 -5.53
C THR A 134 5.26 13.81 -6.41
N VAL A 135 6.23 12.94 -6.07
CA VAL A 135 6.48 11.70 -6.80
C VAL A 135 5.28 10.75 -6.70
N GLY A 136 4.63 10.67 -5.52
CA GLY A 136 3.41 9.91 -5.35
C GLY A 136 2.26 10.40 -6.24
N ARG A 137 2.08 11.72 -6.36
CA ARG A 137 1.07 12.29 -7.26
C ARG A 137 1.42 12.07 -8.73
N ALA A 138 2.69 12.17 -9.11
CA ALA A 138 3.13 11.90 -10.47
C ALA A 138 2.87 10.46 -10.91
N ALA A 139 2.87 9.50 -9.97
CA ALA A 139 2.59 8.09 -10.22
C ALA A 139 1.09 7.73 -10.16
N SER A 140 0.20 8.64 -9.71
CA SER A 140 -1.21 8.34 -9.39
C SER A 140 -2.13 7.97 -10.57
N TRP A 141 -1.58 7.85 -11.76
CA TRP A 141 -2.28 7.38 -12.96
C TRP A 141 -1.99 5.92 -13.31
N ILE A 142 -0.99 5.29 -12.69
CA ILE A 142 -0.52 3.94 -13.05
C ILE A 142 -1.62 2.90 -12.79
N ALA A 143 -2.13 2.83 -11.56
CA ALA A 143 -3.17 1.87 -11.21
C ALA A 143 -4.49 2.15 -11.97
N PRO A 144 -5.05 3.38 -12.01
CA PRO A 144 -6.21 3.69 -12.82
C PRO A 144 -6.02 3.36 -14.30
N GLY A 145 -4.85 3.64 -14.87
CA GLY A 145 -4.52 3.32 -16.25
C GLY A 145 -4.54 1.82 -16.52
N LEU A 146 -3.89 1.02 -15.67
CA LEU A 146 -3.91 -0.44 -15.77
C LEU A 146 -5.33 -1.00 -15.57
N ILE A 147 -6.08 -0.51 -14.57
CA ILE A 147 -7.48 -0.91 -14.35
C ILE A 147 -8.31 -0.63 -15.61
N GLY A 148 -8.17 0.56 -16.19
CA GLY A 148 -8.87 0.95 -17.42
C GLY A 148 -8.54 0.03 -18.60
N ILE A 149 -7.26 -0.26 -18.82
CA ILE A 149 -6.80 -1.17 -19.88
C ILE A 149 -7.38 -2.56 -19.70
N PHE A 150 -7.25 -3.16 -18.52
CA PHE A 150 -7.77 -4.51 -18.27
C PHE A 150 -9.29 -4.57 -18.30
N THR A 151 -9.98 -3.53 -17.84
CA THR A 151 -11.44 -3.43 -17.93
C THR A 151 -11.91 -3.35 -19.40
N ALA A 152 -11.23 -2.53 -20.21
CA ALA A 152 -11.60 -2.35 -21.60
C ALA A 152 -11.29 -3.57 -22.48
N LEU A 153 -10.17 -4.24 -22.23
CA LEU A 153 -9.72 -5.36 -23.07
C LEU A 153 -10.30 -6.72 -22.65
N LEU A 154 -10.63 -6.89 -21.37
CA LEU A 154 -11.02 -8.19 -20.82
C LEU A 154 -12.39 -8.13 -20.11
N SER A 155 -12.43 -7.57 -18.89
CA SER A 155 -13.67 -7.40 -18.11
C SER A 155 -13.41 -6.48 -16.90
N THR A 156 -14.49 -5.92 -16.34
CA THR A 156 -14.41 -5.08 -15.12
C THR A 156 -13.81 -5.84 -13.95
N ARG A 157 -14.09 -7.15 -13.83
CA ARG A 157 -13.50 -8.00 -12.79
C ARG A 157 -11.97 -8.11 -12.97
N LEU A 158 -11.50 -8.28 -14.19
CA LEU A 158 -10.08 -8.35 -14.49
C LEU A 158 -9.38 -6.97 -14.40
N GLY A 159 -10.14 -5.88 -14.29
CA GLY A 159 -9.61 -4.58 -13.87
C GLY A 159 -8.90 -4.63 -12.52
N LEU A 160 -9.29 -5.56 -11.59
CA LEU A 160 -8.54 -5.82 -10.36
C LEU A 160 -7.07 -6.21 -10.58
N LEU A 161 -6.72 -6.81 -11.74
CA LEU A 161 -5.33 -7.07 -12.11
C LEU A 161 -4.50 -5.80 -12.10
N GLY A 162 -5.07 -4.66 -12.49
CA GLY A 162 -4.38 -3.37 -12.44
C GLY A 162 -3.90 -3.02 -11.03
N ILE A 163 -4.75 -3.23 -10.02
CA ILE A 163 -4.39 -3.02 -8.61
C ILE A 163 -3.31 -4.01 -8.16
N VAL A 164 -3.54 -5.31 -8.43
CA VAL A 164 -2.60 -6.38 -8.02
C VAL A 164 -1.23 -6.18 -8.65
N LEU A 165 -1.17 -5.85 -9.94
CA LEU A 165 0.10 -5.61 -10.65
C LEU A 165 0.81 -4.34 -10.16
N THR A 166 0.07 -3.28 -9.80
CA THR A 166 0.66 -2.07 -9.23
C THR A 166 1.25 -2.35 -7.85
N LEU A 167 0.53 -3.10 -6.99
CA LEU A 167 1.03 -3.51 -5.68
C LEU A 167 2.23 -4.45 -5.81
N LEU A 168 2.18 -5.41 -6.73
CA LEU A 168 3.28 -6.33 -7.01
C LEU A 168 4.51 -5.59 -7.57
N GLY A 169 4.32 -4.67 -8.50
CA GLY A 169 5.38 -3.81 -9.03
C GLY A 169 6.04 -2.99 -7.93
N GLY A 170 5.23 -2.36 -7.06
CA GLY A 170 5.71 -1.65 -5.88
C GLY A 170 6.47 -2.54 -4.91
N LEU A 171 5.98 -3.76 -4.65
CA LEU A 171 6.63 -4.77 -3.81
C LEU A 171 8.01 -5.16 -4.38
N ILE A 172 8.07 -5.47 -5.68
CA ILE A 172 9.32 -5.84 -6.36
C ILE A 172 10.32 -4.69 -6.32
N LEU A 173 9.89 -3.49 -6.70
CA LEU A 173 10.76 -2.31 -6.65
C LEU A 173 11.29 -2.09 -5.23
N PHE A 174 10.42 -2.16 -4.22
CA PHE A 174 10.80 -1.95 -2.83
C PHE A 174 11.72 -3.06 -2.28
N TRP A 175 11.57 -4.30 -2.76
CA TRP A 175 12.46 -5.41 -2.40
C TRP A 175 13.92 -5.13 -2.77
N PHE A 176 14.17 -4.53 -3.94
CA PHE A 176 15.51 -4.17 -4.41
C PHE A 176 16.07 -2.92 -3.75
N VAL A 177 15.26 -2.11 -3.09
CA VAL A 177 15.75 -0.93 -2.35
C VAL A 177 16.46 -1.39 -1.08
N ARG A 178 17.79 -1.30 -1.07
CA ARG A 178 18.61 -1.52 0.11
C ARG A 178 18.77 -0.19 0.86
N ILE A 179 18.13 -0.07 1.99
CA ILE A 179 18.29 1.11 2.86
C ILE A 179 19.37 0.76 3.88
N GLU A 180 20.62 1.09 3.55
CA GLU A 180 21.77 0.98 4.46
C GLU A 180 21.81 2.27 5.28
N GLY A 181 21.56 2.18 6.60
CA GLY A 181 21.69 3.36 7.48
C GLY A 181 20.87 3.35 8.76
N VAL A 182 19.99 2.38 8.98
CA VAL A 182 19.13 2.37 10.19
C VAL A 182 19.86 1.91 11.46
N THR A 183 21.09 1.41 11.36
CA THR A 183 21.81 0.81 12.51
C THR A 183 22.83 1.74 13.17
N HIS A 184 23.14 2.91 12.62
CA HIS A 184 24.34 3.66 13.07
C HIS A 184 24.10 4.81 14.07
N ASN A 185 22.85 5.12 14.45
CA ASN A 185 22.61 6.26 15.36
C ASN A 185 22.39 5.90 16.84
N ARG A 186 22.44 4.61 17.22
CA ARG A 186 22.35 4.23 18.63
C ARG A 186 23.68 4.40 19.40
N SER A 187 24.82 4.42 18.73
CA SER A 187 26.13 4.50 19.38
C SER A 187 26.59 5.94 19.71
N ARG A 188 26.00 6.97 19.11
CA ARG A 188 26.39 8.37 19.38
C ARG A 188 25.72 9.00 20.61
N VAL A 189 24.55 8.47 21.02
CA VAL A 189 23.85 9.01 22.20
C VAL A 189 24.45 8.48 23.50
N THR A 190 25.10 7.32 23.48
CA THR A 190 25.73 6.71 24.69
C THR A 190 27.15 7.22 24.96
N SER A 191 27.75 7.98 24.05
CA SER A 191 29.11 8.52 24.27
C SER A 191 29.14 10.00 24.73
N ALA A 192 27.93 10.61 24.89
CA ALA A 192 27.76 12.01 25.29
C ALA A 192 27.06 12.16 26.67
N ALA A 193 26.89 11.06 27.40
CA ALA A 193 26.47 10.98 28.79
C ALA A 193 27.62 10.37 29.62
#